data_d4b802012f3c34b2a7f4565e3fb86bda
#
_entry.id   d4b802012f3c34b2a7f4565e3fb86bda
#
_cell.length_a   1.000
_cell.length_b   1.000
_cell.length_c   1.000
_cell.angle_alpha   90.00
_cell.angle_beta   90.00
_cell.angle_gamma   90.00
#
_symmetry.space_group_name_H-M   'P 1'
#
loop_
_entity.id
_entity.type
_entity.pdbx_description
1 polymer ?
#
loop_
_entity_poly.entity_id
_entity_poly.type
_entity_poly.pdbx_seq_one_letter_code
_entity_poly.pdbx_strand_id
1 'polypeptide(L)'
;MLQRVPDVKKAPPRHLISPRKPRAAKSIAAKPPADPYRAQCPTRMILDRIADKWTVLVLGLLSDHPRRFNQIRREIEGLTQKMLSQTLKALERDGMVSRKVTPTVPISVEYAITPLGGTLAATVDGLRLWAEAHIDDVVKSQKRYDLTSH
;
A
#
# COMPACT_ATOMS: atom_id res chain seq x y z
N MET A 1 38.45 -78.59 -22.41
CA MET A 1 37.09 -78.18 -22.30
C MET A 1 37.01 -76.64 -22.47
N LEU A 2 36.64 -76.22 -23.66
CA LEU A 2 36.56 -74.82 -24.02
C LEU A 2 35.13 -74.38 -23.81
N GLN A 3 34.89 -73.45 -22.83
CA GLN A 3 33.60 -72.82 -22.60
C GLN A 3 33.45 -71.64 -23.54
N ARG A 4 32.40 -71.72 -24.33
CA ARG A 4 31.96 -70.62 -25.26
C ARG A 4 31.48 -69.41 -24.49
N VAL A 5 32.06 -68.29 -24.79
CA VAL A 5 31.55 -66.98 -24.35
C VAL A 5 30.31 -66.61 -25.20
N PRO A 6 29.19 -66.19 -24.60
CA PRO A 6 28.02 -65.76 -25.36
C PRO A 6 28.20 -64.39 -25.97
N ASP A 7 27.73 -64.30 -27.19
CA ASP A 7 27.75 -63.16 -28.11
C ASP A 7 27.05 -61.92 -27.51
N VAL A 8 27.76 -60.81 -27.44
CA VAL A 8 27.23 -59.54 -26.99
C VAL A 8 26.36 -58.94 -28.10
N LYS A 9 25.05 -58.96 -27.92
CA LYS A 9 24.11 -58.31 -28.82
C LYS A 9 24.37 -56.81 -28.90
N LYS A 10 24.71 -56.39 -30.12
CA LYS A 10 24.90 -55.03 -30.57
C LYS A 10 23.68 -54.18 -30.23
N ALA A 11 23.84 -53.15 -29.37
CA ALA A 11 22.81 -52.20 -29.06
C ALA A 11 22.43 -51.35 -30.31
N PRO A 12 21.14 -51.00 -30.49
CA PRO A 12 20.73 -50.19 -31.61
C PRO A 12 21.25 -48.76 -31.50
N PRO A 13 21.43 -48.01 -32.60
CA PRO A 13 21.96 -46.67 -32.60
C PRO A 13 21.00 -45.70 -31.85
N ARG A 14 21.58 -44.95 -30.94
CA ARG A 14 20.87 -43.86 -30.26
C ARG A 14 20.42 -42.84 -31.30
N HIS A 15 19.14 -42.72 -31.53
CA HIS A 15 18.56 -41.59 -32.25
C HIS A 15 19.03 -40.29 -31.60
N LEU A 16 19.69 -39.48 -32.38
CA LEU A 16 20.01 -38.08 -32.05
C LEU A 16 18.72 -37.32 -31.76
N ILE A 17 18.38 -37.20 -30.48
CA ILE A 17 17.37 -36.26 -30.02
C ILE A 17 17.99 -34.89 -30.21
N SER A 18 17.58 -34.19 -31.27
CA SER A 18 17.91 -32.75 -31.45
C SER A 18 17.56 -32.01 -30.16
N PRO A 19 18.45 -31.18 -29.62
CA PRO A 19 18.12 -30.36 -28.46
C PRO A 19 16.99 -29.43 -28.85
N ARG A 20 15.81 -29.60 -28.24
CA ARG A 20 14.73 -28.65 -28.32
C ARG A 20 15.28 -27.31 -27.85
N LYS A 21 15.31 -26.32 -28.75
CA LYS A 21 15.56 -24.93 -28.40
C LYS A 21 14.72 -24.58 -27.14
N PRO A 22 15.33 -24.03 -26.08
CA PRO A 22 14.55 -23.57 -24.95
C PRO A 22 13.56 -22.53 -25.47
N ARG A 23 12.29 -22.78 -25.22
CA ARG A 23 11.21 -21.84 -25.47
C ARG A 23 11.60 -20.59 -24.70
N ALA A 24 11.86 -19.49 -25.41
CA ALA A 24 12.17 -18.22 -24.80
C ALA A 24 11.14 -17.93 -23.71
N ALA A 25 11.56 -17.97 -22.46
CA ALA A 25 10.77 -17.47 -21.36
C ALA A 25 10.44 -16.02 -21.74
N LYS A 26 9.14 -15.69 -21.88
CA LYS A 26 8.69 -14.33 -22.02
C LYS A 26 9.29 -13.61 -20.82
N SER A 27 10.31 -12.81 -21.06
CA SER A 27 10.81 -11.83 -20.10
C SER A 27 9.59 -11.03 -19.66
N ILE A 28 9.16 -11.21 -18.42
CA ILE A 28 8.23 -10.31 -17.77
C ILE A 28 9.02 -9.01 -17.71
N ALA A 29 8.78 -8.14 -18.68
CA ALA A 29 9.39 -6.82 -18.68
C ALA A 29 9.06 -6.20 -17.33
N ALA A 30 10.08 -5.98 -16.50
CA ALA A 30 9.91 -5.31 -15.22
C ALA A 30 9.20 -3.98 -15.51
N LYS A 31 8.05 -3.78 -14.86
CA LYS A 31 7.31 -2.52 -14.97
C LYS A 31 8.31 -1.40 -14.68
N PRO A 32 8.44 -0.40 -15.58
CA PRO A 32 9.36 0.71 -15.34
C PRO A 32 9.07 1.34 -13.98
N PRO A 33 10.08 1.76 -13.22
CA PRO A 33 9.88 2.36 -11.92
C PRO A 33 8.91 3.53 -12.05
N ALA A 34 7.95 3.63 -11.11
CA ALA A 34 6.98 4.70 -11.09
C ALA A 34 7.71 6.04 -10.89
N ASP A 35 7.58 6.95 -11.85
CA ASP A 35 8.15 8.29 -11.77
C ASP A 35 7.08 9.28 -11.29
N PRO A 36 7.09 9.71 -10.02
CA PRO A 36 6.09 10.60 -9.46
C PRO A 36 6.12 12.02 -10.05
N TYR A 37 7.19 12.39 -10.74
CA TYR A 37 7.29 13.69 -11.39
C TYR A 37 6.54 13.77 -12.72
N ARG A 38 6.11 12.66 -13.27
CA ARG A 38 5.24 12.63 -14.45
C ARG A 38 3.78 12.81 -14.05
N ALA A 39 3.06 13.71 -14.78
CA ALA A 39 1.68 14.06 -14.48
C ALA A 39 0.71 12.85 -14.44
N GLN A 40 0.93 11.83 -15.26
CA GLN A 40 0.07 10.65 -15.37
C GLN A 40 0.54 9.47 -14.50
N CYS A 41 1.46 9.69 -13.56
CA CYS A 41 1.96 8.63 -12.71
C CYS A 41 0.91 8.24 -11.65
N PRO A 42 0.49 6.96 -11.57
CA PRO A 42 -0.44 6.49 -10.54
C PRO A 42 0.03 6.75 -9.10
N THR A 43 1.34 6.83 -8.88
CA THR A 43 1.93 7.14 -7.57
C THR A 43 1.49 8.51 -7.05
N ARG A 44 1.26 9.50 -7.93
CA ARG A 44 0.77 10.83 -7.52
C ARG A 44 -0.59 10.76 -6.85
N MET A 45 -1.47 9.90 -7.31
CA MET A 45 -2.78 9.69 -6.68
C MET A 45 -2.66 9.27 -5.21
N ILE A 46 -1.68 8.44 -4.89
CA ILE A 46 -1.41 8.02 -3.51
C ILE A 46 -0.74 9.15 -2.72
N LEU A 47 0.16 9.92 -3.33
CA LEU A 47 0.75 11.10 -2.69
C LEU A 47 -0.31 12.15 -2.33
N ASP A 48 -1.28 12.39 -3.21
CA ASP A 48 -2.42 13.27 -2.92
C ASP A 48 -3.24 12.75 -1.74
N ARG A 49 -3.40 11.43 -1.63
CA ARG A 49 -4.07 10.79 -0.49
C ARG A 49 -3.30 11.01 0.82
N ILE A 50 -1.98 10.85 0.79
CA ILE A 50 -1.11 11.04 1.96
C ILE A 50 -1.06 12.52 2.39
N ALA A 51 -1.17 13.46 1.45
CA ALA A 51 -1.18 14.89 1.72
C ALA A 51 -2.46 15.38 2.42
N ASP A 52 -3.51 14.57 2.46
CA ASP A 52 -4.74 14.91 3.19
C ASP A 52 -4.60 14.60 4.68
N LYS A 53 -4.68 15.65 5.51
CA LYS A 53 -4.55 15.53 6.97
C LYS A 53 -5.57 14.54 7.59
N TRP A 54 -6.78 14.48 7.04
CA TRP A 54 -7.82 13.59 7.56
C TRP A 54 -7.48 12.12 7.31
N THR A 55 -6.89 11.82 6.17
CA THR A 55 -6.34 10.50 5.86
C THR A 55 -5.30 10.08 6.89
N VAL A 56 -4.33 10.95 7.19
CA VAL A 56 -3.27 10.68 8.18
C VAL A 56 -3.87 10.41 9.56
N LEU A 57 -4.80 11.26 10.00
CA LEU A 57 -5.42 11.13 11.32
C LEU A 57 -6.31 9.89 11.43
N VAL A 58 -7.10 9.60 10.41
CA VAL A 58 -7.98 8.41 10.39
C VAL A 58 -7.18 7.12 10.36
N LEU A 59 -6.14 7.03 9.54
CA LEU A 59 -5.26 5.86 9.50
C LEU A 59 -4.54 5.65 10.84
N GLY A 60 -4.04 6.71 11.45
CA GLY A 60 -3.41 6.66 12.76
C GLY A 60 -4.37 6.12 13.82
N LEU A 61 -5.61 6.60 13.82
CA LEU A 61 -6.63 6.18 14.78
C LEU A 61 -7.03 4.71 14.60
N LEU A 62 -7.17 4.25 13.35
CA LEU A 62 -7.55 2.87 13.02
C LEU A 62 -6.39 1.87 13.18
N SER A 63 -5.15 2.35 13.28
CA SER A 63 -3.99 1.47 13.52
C SER A 63 -4.03 0.78 14.88
N ASP A 64 -4.68 1.40 15.84
CA ASP A 64 -4.81 0.89 17.19
C ASP A 64 -5.86 -0.25 17.26
N HIS A 65 -7.07 0.02 16.80
CA HIS A 65 -8.15 -0.97 16.73
C HIS A 65 -9.28 -0.51 15.78
N PRO A 66 -10.17 -1.43 15.35
CA PRO A 66 -11.34 -1.08 14.55
C PRO A 66 -12.26 -0.11 15.30
N ARG A 67 -12.90 0.78 14.58
CA ARG A 67 -13.81 1.80 15.14
C ARG A 67 -15.06 1.99 14.29
N ARG A 68 -16.14 2.37 14.97
CA ARG A 68 -17.38 2.78 14.30
C ARG A 68 -17.28 4.21 13.80
N PHE A 69 -18.05 4.54 12.76
CA PHE A 69 -18.08 5.85 12.15
C PHE A 69 -18.18 7.01 13.16
N ASN A 70 -19.15 6.94 14.07
CA ASN A 70 -19.35 7.99 15.06
C ASN A 70 -18.24 8.06 16.13
N GLN A 71 -17.51 6.97 16.38
CA GLN A 71 -16.36 6.99 17.27
C GLN A 71 -15.22 7.78 16.63
N ILE A 72 -14.88 7.47 15.37
CA ILE A 72 -13.85 8.20 14.61
C ILE A 72 -14.16 9.70 14.60
N ARG A 73 -15.42 10.06 14.30
CA ARG A 73 -15.83 11.46 14.24
C ARG A 73 -15.67 12.21 15.57
N ARG A 74 -15.92 11.55 16.70
CA ARG A 74 -15.78 12.16 18.04
C ARG A 74 -14.33 12.28 18.50
N GLU A 75 -13.47 11.36 18.07
CA GLU A 75 -12.08 11.33 18.49
C GLU A 75 -11.19 12.28 17.68
N ILE A 76 -11.62 12.69 16.48
CA ILE A 76 -10.90 13.64 15.64
C ILE A 76 -11.65 14.97 15.61
N GLU A 77 -11.16 15.94 16.37
CA GLU A 77 -11.76 17.27 16.45
C GLU A 77 -11.72 17.99 15.09
N GLY A 78 -12.80 18.68 14.74
CA GLY A 78 -12.92 19.42 13.48
C GLY A 78 -13.28 18.56 12.27
N LEU A 79 -13.38 17.24 12.42
CA LEU A 79 -13.78 16.34 11.35
C LEU A 79 -15.29 16.31 11.19
N THR A 80 -15.78 16.84 10.08
CA THR A 80 -17.22 16.81 9.78
C THR A 80 -17.66 15.43 9.29
N GLN A 81 -18.95 15.12 9.40
CA GLN A 81 -19.53 13.88 8.89
C GLN A 81 -19.26 13.70 7.38
N LYS A 82 -19.37 14.77 6.60
CA LYS A 82 -19.11 14.75 5.16
C LYS A 82 -17.65 14.43 4.86
N MET A 83 -16.71 15.09 5.54
CA MET A 83 -15.27 14.86 5.37
C MET A 83 -14.90 13.43 5.74
N LEU A 84 -15.37 12.94 6.89
CA LEU A 84 -15.11 11.55 7.30
C LEU A 84 -15.67 10.55 6.30
N SER A 85 -16.90 10.76 5.82
CA SER A 85 -17.52 9.88 4.82
C SER A 85 -16.70 9.83 3.52
N GLN A 86 -16.21 10.98 3.06
CA GLN A 86 -15.37 11.06 1.86
C GLN A 86 -14.02 10.38 2.06
N THR A 87 -13.36 10.63 3.19
CA THR A 87 -12.06 10.02 3.52
C THR A 87 -12.19 8.50 3.62
N LEU A 88 -13.17 7.99 4.34
CA LEU A 88 -13.37 6.55 4.50
C LEU A 88 -13.70 5.85 3.17
N LYS A 89 -14.55 6.46 2.33
CA LYS A 89 -14.83 5.93 0.98
C LYS A 89 -13.57 5.86 0.11
N ALA A 90 -12.73 6.88 0.17
CA ALA A 90 -11.49 6.92 -0.58
C ALA A 90 -10.51 5.83 -0.09
N LEU A 91 -10.34 5.68 1.22
CA LEU A 91 -9.49 4.66 1.83
C LEU A 91 -9.99 3.24 1.57
N GLU A 92 -11.31 3.02 1.60
CA GLU A 92 -11.94 1.74 1.25
C GLU A 92 -11.70 1.41 -0.23
N ARG A 93 -11.92 2.36 -1.13
CA ARG A 93 -11.66 2.21 -2.57
C ARG A 93 -10.19 1.87 -2.87
N ASP A 94 -9.27 2.48 -2.14
CA ASP A 94 -7.84 2.26 -2.29
C ASP A 94 -7.35 0.97 -1.58
N GLY A 95 -8.26 0.22 -0.91
CA GLY A 95 -7.96 -1.03 -0.24
C GLY A 95 -7.20 -0.89 1.09
N MET A 96 -7.18 0.31 1.67
CA MET A 96 -6.46 0.61 2.92
C MET A 96 -7.30 0.42 4.17
N VAL A 97 -8.62 0.47 4.02
CA VAL A 97 -9.61 0.30 5.07
C VAL A 97 -10.68 -0.69 4.60
N SER A 98 -11.12 -1.56 5.48
CA SER A 98 -12.27 -2.44 5.28
C SER A 98 -13.48 -1.88 6.02
N ARG A 99 -14.66 -2.12 5.46
CA ARG A 99 -15.95 -1.71 6.01
C ARG A 99 -16.78 -2.95 6.31
N LYS A 100 -17.23 -3.09 7.55
CA LYS A 100 -18.10 -4.18 7.99
C LYS A 100 -19.44 -3.62 8.46
N VAL A 101 -20.51 -4.07 7.85
CA VAL A 101 -21.88 -3.72 8.25
C VAL A 101 -22.42 -4.87 9.09
N THR A 102 -22.90 -4.55 10.30
CA THR A 102 -23.59 -5.51 11.17
C THR A 102 -25.08 -5.14 11.17
N PRO A 103 -25.98 -6.06 10.76
CA PRO A 103 -27.42 -5.80 10.65
C PRO A 103 -28.09 -5.85 12.05
N THR A 104 -27.70 -4.92 12.91
CA THR A 104 -28.32 -4.68 14.23
C THR A 104 -29.32 -3.52 14.13
N VAL A 105 -30.13 -3.31 15.18
CA VAL A 105 -31.02 -2.15 15.27
C VAL A 105 -30.52 -1.24 16.40
N PRO A 106 -29.97 -0.06 16.07
CA PRO A 106 -29.66 0.50 14.74
C PRO A 106 -28.51 -0.22 14.04
N ILE A 107 -28.45 -0.10 12.69
CA ILE A 107 -27.35 -0.66 11.88
C ILE A 107 -26.01 -0.12 12.37
N SER A 108 -25.07 -1.02 12.58
CA SER A 108 -23.69 -0.69 12.99
C SER A 108 -22.73 -0.87 11.83
N VAL A 109 -21.91 0.16 11.57
CA VAL A 109 -20.83 0.13 10.56
C VAL A 109 -19.50 0.32 11.27
N GLU A 110 -18.63 -0.65 11.11
CA GLU A 110 -17.27 -0.66 11.67
C GLU A 110 -16.25 -0.60 10.56
N TYR A 111 -15.19 0.17 10.79
CA TYR A 111 -14.05 0.33 9.90
C TYR A 111 -12.80 -0.23 10.56
N ALA A 112 -12.01 -0.97 9.80
CA ALA A 112 -10.76 -1.56 10.24
C ALA A 112 -9.66 -1.31 9.19
N ILE A 113 -8.44 -1.14 9.67
CA ILE A 113 -7.28 -1.02 8.79
C ILE A 113 -6.98 -2.38 8.12
N THR A 114 -6.62 -2.36 6.84
CA THR A 114 -6.14 -3.55 6.13
C THR A 114 -4.63 -3.71 6.30
N PRO A 115 -4.03 -4.86 5.95
CA PRO A 115 -2.57 -5.00 5.91
C PRO A 115 -1.89 -3.93 5.04
N LEU A 116 -2.48 -3.60 3.88
CA LEU A 116 -1.97 -2.52 3.01
C LEU A 116 -2.08 -1.16 3.71
N GLY A 117 -3.23 -0.85 4.33
CA GLY A 117 -3.42 0.37 5.10
C GLY A 117 -2.44 0.49 6.26
N GLY A 118 -2.12 -0.62 6.92
CA GLY A 118 -1.12 -0.67 8.00
C GLY A 118 0.28 -0.25 7.54
N THR A 119 0.70 -0.63 6.34
CA THR A 119 1.99 -0.20 5.79
C THR A 119 2.03 1.30 5.56
N LEU A 120 0.94 1.90 5.06
CA LEU A 120 0.84 3.34 4.90
C LEU A 120 0.76 4.05 6.26
N ALA A 121 -0.03 3.54 7.19
CA ALA A 121 -0.17 4.13 8.53
C ALA A 121 1.19 4.27 9.25
N ALA A 122 2.04 3.24 9.17
CA ALA A 122 3.40 3.30 9.73
C ALA A 122 4.25 4.40 9.08
N THR A 123 4.09 4.62 7.78
CA THR A 123 4.81 5.67 7.05
C THR A 123 4.32 7.07 7.42
N VAL A 124 3.00 7.28 7.48
CA VAL A 124 2.43 8.59 7.82
C VAL A 124 2.56 8.94 9.29
N ASP A 125 2.71 7.95 10.17
CA ASP A 125 3.03 8.20 11.57
C ASP A 125 4.39 8.89 11.73
N GLY A 126 5.36 8.53 10.91
CA GLY A 126 6.63 9.24 10.83
C GLY A 126 6.48 10.72 10.45
N LEU A 127 5.56 11.04 9.54
CA LEU A 127 5.24 12.43 9.17
C LEU A 127 4.58 13.19 10.33
N ARG A 128 3.66 12.55 11.04
CA ARG A 128 3.02 13.12 12.23
C ARG A 128 4.06 13.44 13.31
N LEU A 129 4.92 12.50 13.65
CA LEU A 129 5.99 12.67 14.63
C LEU A 129 6.96 13.80 14.24
N TRP A 130 7.31 13.89 12.96
CA TRP A 130 8.13 14.97 12.46
C TRP A 130 7.46 16.33 12.65
N ALA A 131 6.18 16.43 12.31
CA ALA A 131 5.41 17.67 12.47
C ALA A 131 5.33 18.09 13.95
N GLU A 132 5.06 17.18 14.86
CA GLU A 132 5.02 17.43 16.30
C GLU A 132 6.37 17.90 16.85
N ALA A 133 7.46 17.30 16.39
CA ALA A 133 8.81 17.66 16.86
C ALA A 133 9.31 19.02 16.32
N HIS A 134 8.80 19.49 15.17
CA HIS A 134 9.34 20.67 14.48
C HIS A 134 8.36 21.84 14.36
N ILE A 135 7.14 21.72 14.90
CA ILE A 135 6.11 22.75 14.76
C ILE A 135 6.59 24.12 15.30
N ASP A 136 7.32 24.13 16.40
CA ASP A 136 7.82 25.38 16.99
C ASP A 136 8.82 26.09 16.07
N ASP A 137 9.68 25.36 15.38
CA ASP A 137 10.65 25.91 14.44
C ASP A 137 9.97 26.45 13.18
N VAL A 138 8.93 25.75 12.70
CA VAL A 138 8.10 26.23 11.60
C VAL A 138 7.40 27.54 11.98
N VAL A 139 6.75 27.59 13.13
CA VAL A 139 6.05 28.80 13.62
C VAL A 139 7.00 29.96 13.80
N LYS A 140 8.19 29.73 14.35
CA LYS A 140 9.23 30.79 14.47
C LYS A 140 9.65 31.31 13.10
N SER A 141 9.80 30.44 12.14
CA SER A 141 10.16 30.82 10.77
C SER A 141 9.06 31.64 10.08
N GLN A 142 7.81 31.26 10.24
CA GLN A 142 6.65 32.01 9.74
C GLN A 142 6.61 33.42 10.32
N LYS A 143 6.69 33.55 11.66
CA LYS A 143 6.70 34.87 12.34
C LYS A 143 7.83 35.75 11.84
N ARG A 144 9.03 35.20 11.63
CA ARG A 144 10.18 35.95 11.11
C ARG A 144 9.91 36.46 9.69
N TYR A 145 9.37 35.63 8.83
CA TYR A 145 8.99 35.99 7.46
C TYR A 145 7.95 37.14 7.45
N ASP A 146 6.88 37.00 8.23
CA ASP A 146 5.80 38.00 8.31
C ASP A 146 6.30 39.36 8.77
N LEU A 147 7.31 39.41 9.68
CA LEU A 147 7.92 40.64 10.15
C LEU A 147 8.84 41.30 9.10
N THR A 148 9.38 40.53 8.15
CA THR A 148 10.32 41.07 7.14
C THR A 148 9.62 41.36 5.79
N SER A 149 8.38 40.95 5.61
CA SER A 149 7.64 41.09 4.37
C SER A 149 6.74 42.35 4.31
N HIS A 150 6.92 43.29 5.24
CA HIS A 150 6.23 44.61 5.27
C HIS A 150 7.27 45.73 5.07
#